data_8bc3db5cca03e31a4495b07f6bb9d0ec
#
_entry.id   8bc3db5cca03e31a4495b07f6bb9d0ec
#
_cell.length_a   1.000
_cell.length_b   1.000
_cell.length_c   1.000
_cell.angle_alpha   90.00
_cell.angle_beta   90.00
_cell.angle_gamma   90.00
#
_symmetry.space_group_name_H-M   'P 1'
#
loop_
_entity.id
_entity.type
_entity.pdbx_description
1 polymer ?
#
loop_
_entity_poly.entity_id
_entity_poly.type
_entity_poly.pdbx_seq_one_letter_code
_entity_poly.pdbx_strand_id
1 'polypeptide(L)'
;MIRKYERLLKEYLTFFPCVALIGSRQCGKTTLLQTLPKEWKVFDLEKQSDFQSLSQDPDLFFRLNPDKIAIDEAQLRPELFPALRVAVDRDRQRSGRFIITGSSSPKLVRSISESLAGRIGIIEMAPFSFSEVRKELSPSFFQFLTDRVPVRDFISELKPLGSIRDVHEFWFRGGYPEPWLKKGKRFHSIWMNQYIGTYLYRDVAKLFPGINENRFRLFVQLLAGISGNVINYSDVARSLGVSQPTVRDYFEIADGTFLWRTIPAYTRNTLKRIVKHPKGYFRDSGLLHYLLRIPDVDLLTSHPVMGRSWEGLVIEEIIRGLNATGAGFDYYYYRTGGGAEVDLILEGEFGLIPIEIKYSQTVPSKQLRALKDFIKDQNCRFGLVINNDESPRLYDEQIAGIPFACL
;
A
#
# COMPACT_ATOMS: atom_id res chain seq x y z
N MET A 1 -7.04 -16.25 8.60
CA MET A 1 -6.81 -15.02 9.42
C MET A 1 -7.80 -13.99 8.92
N ILE A 2 -8.54 -13.33 9.80
CA ILE A 2 -9.51 -12.28 9.44
C ILE A 2 -8.73 -11.06 8.97
N ARG A 3 -9.23 -10.38 7.94
CA ARG A 3 -8.61 -9.17 7.36
C ARG A 3 -9.40 -7.93 7.79
N LYS A 4 -8.68 -6.84 8.11
CA LYS A 4 -9.31 -5.55 8.43
C LYS A 4 -10.16 -4.99 7.27
N TYR A 5 -9.85 -5.39 6.05
CA TYR A 5 -10.60 -5.02 4.84
C TYR A 5 -12.00 -5.63 4.73
N GLU A 6 -12.33 -6.68 5.52
CA GLU A 6 -13.67 -7.29 5.51
C GLU A 6 -14.75 -6.30 5.95
N ARG A 7 -14.46 -5.50 7.00
CA ARG A 7 -15.37 -4.45 7.46
C ARG A 7 -15.59 -3.39 6.38
N LEU A 8 -14.47 -2.89 5.80
CA LEU A 8 -14.53 -1.87 4.76
C LEU A 8 -15.25 -2.37 3.50
N LEU A 9 -15.05 -3.63 3.10
CA LEU A 9 -15.77 -4.23 1.98
C LEU A 9 -17.27 -4.26 2.25
N LYS A 10 -17.70 -4.70 3.44
CA LYS A 10 -19.11 -4.72 3.84
C LYS A 10 -19.72 -3.31 3.80
N GLU A 11 -19.02 -2.32 4.30
CA GLU A 11 -19.44 -0.92 4.27
C GLU A 11 -19.57 -0.39 2.83
N TYR A 12 -18.56 -0.59 1.97
CA TYR A 12 -18.62 -0.14 0.58
C TYR A 12 -19.73 -0.83 -0.22
N LEU A 13 -20.06 -2.07 0.07
CA LEU A 13 -21.20 -2.77 -0.53
C LEU A 13 -22.56 -2.17 -0.12
N THR A 14 -22.63 -1.34 0.91
CA THR A 14 -23.86 -0.57 1.22
C THR A 14 -23.96 0.73 0.40
N PHE A 15 -22.82 1.27 -0.08
CA PHE A 15 -22.78 2.54 -0.80
C PHE A 15 -22.73 2.37 -2.33
N PHE A 16 -22.02 1.35 -2.81
CA PHE A 16 -21.74 1.20 -4.23
C PHE A 16 -22.39 -0.05 -4.82
N PRO A 17 -22.94 0.04 -6.06
CA PRO A 17 -23.44 -1.15 -6.77
C PRO A 17 -22.31 -2.15 -7.10
N CYS A 18 -21.08 -1.69 -7.28
CA CYS A 18 -19.88 -2.49 -7.52
C CYS A 18 -18.74 -2.07 -6.59
N VAL A 19 -17.92 -3.04 -6.12
CA VAL A 19 -16.71 -2.77 -5.35
C VAL A 19 -15.53 -3.49 -6.01
N ALA A 20 -14.43 -2.78 -6.22
CA ALA A 20 -13.16 -3.34 -6.70
C ALA A 20 -12.20 -3.54 -5.54
N LEU A 21 -11.70 -4.77 -5.37
CA LEU A 21 -10.58 -5.10 -4.49
C LEU A 21 -9.32 -5.21 -5.33
N ILE A 22 -8.48 -4.18 -5.30
CA ILE A 22 -7.19 -4.17 -6.00
C ILE A 22 -6.05 -4.35 -5.00
N GLY A 23 -4.93 -4.93 -5.43
CA GLY A 23 -3.79 -5.11 -4.53
C GLY A 23 -2.76 -6.07 -5.09
N SER A 24 -1.59 -6.15 -4.43
CA SER A 24 -0.51 -7.02 -4.87
C SER A 24 -0.95 -8.48 -4.99
N ARG A 25 -0.28 -9.23 -5.86
CA ARG A 25 -0.51 -10.67 -5.95
C ARG A 25 -0.20 -11.32 -4.60
N GLN A 26 -0.98 -12.34 -4.22
CA GLN A 26 -0.84 -13.08 -2.96
C GLN A 26 -1.04 -12.24 -1.67
N CYS A 27 -1.64 -11.05 -1.73
CA CYS A 27 -2.02 -10.31 -0.52
C CYS A 27 -3.30 -10.84 0.15
N GLY A 28 -4.02 -11.80 -0.48
CA GLY A 28 -5.18 -12.49 0.09
C GLY A 28 -6.55 -12.04 -0.44
N LYS A 29 -6.64 -11.43 -1.63
CA LYS A 29 -7.91 -11.01 -2.27
C LYS A 29 -8.89 -12.18 -2.45
N THR A 30 -8.46 -13.25 -3.12
CA THR A 30 -9.25 -14.48 -3.31
C THR A 30 -9.70 -15.08 -1.98
N THR A 31 -8.82 -15.07 -0.96
CA THR A 31 -9.17 -15.56 0.38
C THR A 31 -10.26 -14.70 1.02
N LEU A 32 -10.24 -13.39 0.80
CA LEU A 32 -11.30 -12.51 1.29
C LEU A 32 -12.64 -12.80 0.58
N LEU A 33 -12.64 -13.08 -0.73
CA LEU A 33 -13.86 -13.51 -1.43
C LEU A 33 -14.45 -14.81 -0.88
N GLN A 34 -13.62 -15.74 -0.40
CA GLN A 34 -14.07 -16.99 0.21
C GLN A 34 -14.78 -16.78 1.56
N THR A 35 -14.66 -15.60 2.18
CA THR A 35 -15.40 -15.27 3.42
C THR A 35 -16.77 -14.65 3.16
N LEU A 36 -17.12 -14.41 1.91
CA LEU A 36 -18.44 -13.88 1.54
C LEU A 36 -19.57 -14.85 1.92
N PRO A 37 -20.76 -14.33 2.25
CA PRO A 37 -21.95 -15.14 2.47
C PRO A 37 -22.28 -16.05 1.26
N LYS A 38 -22.96 -17.17 1.52
CA LYS A 38 -23.23 -18.23 0.52
C LYS A 38 -24.05 -17.78 -0.70
N GLU A 39 -24.77 -16.66 -0.58
CA GLU A 39 -25.52 -16.08 -1.70
C GLU A 39 -24.62 -15.46 -2.78
N TRP A 40 -23.34 -15.20 -2.48
CA TRP A 40 -22.38 -14.72 -3.45
C TRP A 40 -21.89 -15.88 -4.34
N LYS A 41 -22.00 -15.70 -5.65
CA LYS A 41 -21.37 -16.58 -6.64
C LYS A 41 -20.02 -16.01 -7.01
N VAL A 42 -18.96 -16.81 -6.83
CA VAL A 42 -17.58 -16.40 -7.15
C VAL A 42 -17.16 -17.06 -8.45
N PHE A 43 -16.75 -16.26 -9.42
CA PHE A 43 -16.19 -16.68 -10.70
C PHE A 43 -14.70 -16.32 -10.74
N ASP A 44 -13.85 -17.30 -10.97
CA ASP A 44 -12.40 -17.15 -11.02
C ASP A 44 -11.94 -17.23 -12.48
N LEU A 45 -11.49 -16.12 -13.05
CA LEU A 45 -11.09 -16.05 -14.46
C LEU A 45 -9.77 -16.77 -14.76
N GLU A 46 -9.06 -17.30 -13.77
CA GLU A 46 -7.98 -18.28 -14.01
C GLU A 46 -8.53 -19.69 -14.32
N LYS A 47 -9.82 -19.98 -13.99
CA LYS A 47 -10.48 -21.24 -14.35
C LYS A 47 -11.11 -21.13 -15.72
N GLN A 48 -10.78 -22.08 -16.60
CA GLN A 48 -11.25 -22.11 -17.98
C GLN A 48 -12.79 -22.10 -18.10
N SER A 49 -13.49 -22.85 -17.22
CA SER A 49 -14.96 -22.91 -17.22
C SER A 49 -15.59 -21.56 -16.92
N ASP A 50 -15.08 -20.88 -15.90
CA ASP A 50 -15.59 -19.58 -15.45
C ASP A 50 -15.26 -18.52 -16.50
N PHE A 51 -14.03 -18.53 -17.04
CA PHE A 51 -13.61 -17.65 -18.11
C PHE A 51 -14.52 -17.78 -19.34
N GLN A 52 -14.83 -19.02 -19.79
CA GLN A 52 -15.73 -19.25 -20.92
C GLN A 52 -17.15 -18.76 -20.66
N SER A 53 -17.69 -19.02 -19.45
CA SER A 53 -19.04 -18.59 -19.07
C SER A 53 -19.23 -17.08 -19.17
N LEU A 54 -18.19 -16.28 -18.81
CA LEU A 54 -18.25 -14.83 -18.87
C LEU A 54 -17.89 -14.28 -20.25
N SER A 55 -17.15 -15.04 -21.05
CA SER A 55 -16.57 -14.53 -22.32
C SER A 55 -17.45 -14.72 -23.53
N GLN A 56 -18.36 -15.71 -23.53
CA GLN A 56 -19.22 -16.00 -24.68
C GLN A 56 -20.22 -14.87 -24.98
N ASP A 57 -20.95 -14.40 -23.96
CA ASP A 57 -21.86 -13.28 -24.02
C ASP A 57 -21.91 -12.60 -22.64
N PRO A 58 -21.04 -11.61 -22.40
CA PRO A 58 -21.01 -10.88 -21.12
C PRO A 58 -22.34 -10.19 -20.77
N ASP A 59 -23.07 -9.68 -21.75
CA ASP A 59 -24.36 -9.02 -21.50
C ASP A 59 -25.42 -10.03 -21.05
N LEU A 60 -25.47 -11.20 -21.68
CA LEU A 60 -26.34 -12.29 -21.26
C LEU A 60 -25.95 -12.79 -19.87
N PHE A 61 -24.66 -12.96 -19.62
CA PHE A 61 -24.16 -13.39 -18.30
C PHE A 61 -24.70 -12.48 -17.19
N PHE A 62 -24.54 -11.15 -17.30
CA PHE A 62 -25.02 -10.23 -16.29
C PHE A 62 -26.54 -10.10 -16.24
N ARG A 63 -27.25 -10.39 -17.33
CA ARG A 63 -28.74 -10.49 -17.29
C ARG A 63 -29.20 -11.70 -16.48
N LEU A 64 -28.53 -12.83 -16.62
CA LEU A 64 -28.86 -14.07 -15.89
C LEU A 64 -28.34 -14.05 -14.45
N ASN A 65 -27.33 -13.23 -14.17
CA ASN A 65 -26.71 -13.09 -12.86
C ASN A 65 -26.70 -11.60 -12.43
N PRO A 66 -27.85 -11.02 -12.12
CA PRO A 66 -27.96 -9.58 -11.89
C PRO A 66 -27.42 -9.12 -10.53
N ASP A 67 -27.05 -10.05 -9.64
CA ASP A 67 -26.83 -9.74 -8.22
C ASP A 67 -25.90 -10.75 -7.55
N LYS A 68 -25.17 -10.28 -6.51
CA LYS A 68 -24.27 -11.09 -5.67
C LYS A 68 -23.23 -11.88 -6.48
N ILE A 69 -22.56 -11.21 -7.40
CA ILE A 69 -21.49 -11.79 -8.24
C ILE A 69 -20.15 -11.21 -7.84
N ALA A 70 -19.19 -12.09 -7.56
CA ALA A 70 -17.79 -11.75 -7.39
C ALA A 70 -16.98 -12.33 -8.55
N ILE A 71 -16.18 -11.50 -9.21
CA ILE A 71 -15.30 -11.89 -10.33
C ILE A 71 -13.87 -11.72 -9.88
N ASP A 72 -13.15 -12.82 -9.72
CA ASP A 72 -11.74 -12.83 -9.34
C ASP A 72 -10.84 -12.73 -10.58
N GLU A 73 -9.72 -12.00 -10.46
CA GLU A 73 -8.72 -11.75 -11.51
C GLU A 73 -9.33 -11.09 -12.78
N ALA A 74 -10.23 -10.09 -12.57
CA ALA A 74 -10.99 -9.42 -13.65
C ALA A 74 -10.10 -8.76 -14.74
N GLN A 75 -8.82 -8.46 -14.46
CA GLN A 75 -7.88 -7.94 -15.46
C GLN A 75 -7.58 -8.93 -16.59
N LEU A 76 -7.88 -10.22 -16.42
CA LEU A 76 -7.72 -11.22 -17.49
C LEU A 76 -8.72 -11.02 -18.62
N ARG A 77 -9.82 -10.29 -18.37
CA ARG A 77 -10.86 -10.02 -19.37
C ARG A 77 -11.38 -8.57 -19.29
N PRO A 78 -10.61 -7.58 -19.75
CA PRO A 78 -11.01 -6.17 -19.69
C PRO A 78 -12.32 -5.85 -20.41
N GLU A 79 -12.71 -6.65 -21.41
CA GLU A 79 -13.95 -6.51 -22.18
C GLU A 79 -15.22 -6.73 -21.33
N LEU A 80 -15.09 -7.26 -20.12
CA LEU A 80 -16.21 -7.37 -19.17
C LEU A 80 -16.64 -6.00 -18.59
N PHE A 81 -15.77 -5.00 -18.53
CA PHE A 81 -16.07 -3.73 -17.88
C PHE A 81 -17.20 -2.93 -18.57
N PRO A 82 -17.27 -2.83 -19.91
CA PRO A 82 -18.42 -2.23 -20.57
C PRO A 82 -19.74 -2.94 -20.27
N ALA A 83 -19.78 -4.28 -20.29
CA ALA A 83 -20.97 -5.06 -19.96
C ALA A 83 -21.38 -4.91 -18.49
N LEU A 84 -20.40 -4.91 -17.57
CA LEU A 84 -20.62 -4.66 -16.15
C LEU A 84 -21.23 -3.25 -15.92
N ARG A 85 -20.73 -2.24 -16.64
CA ARG A 85 -21.31 -0.88 -16.58
C ARG A 85 -22.78 -0.89 -16.96
N VAL A 86 -23.13 -1.53 -18.07
CA VAL A 86 -24.53 -1.67 -18.51
C VAL A 86 -25.38 -2.39 -17.45
N ALA A 87 -24.85 -3.46 -16.85
CA ALA A 87 -25.52 -4.19 -15.78
C ALA A 87 -25.74 -3.33 -14.52
N VAL A 88 -24.75 -2.50 -14.14
CA VAL A 88 -24.89 -1.55 -13.03
C VAL A 88 -25.93 -0.48 -13.35
N ASP A 89 -25.90 0.10 -14.56
CA ASP A 89 -26.83 1.19 -14.95
C ASP A 89 -28.27 0.77 -15.06
N ARG A 90 -28.57 -0.53 -15.30
CA ARG A 90 -29.96 -1.06 -15.30
C ARG A 90 -30.68 -0.92 -13.96
N ASP A 91 -29.93 -0.96 -12.86
CA ASP A 91 -30.47 -0.79 -11.50
C ASP A 91 -29.43 -0.08 -10.64
N ARG A 92 -29.19 1.19 -10.96
CA ARG A 92 -28.11 2.00 -10.37
C ARG A 92 -28.34 2.30 -8.88
N GLN A 93 -29.58 2.30 -8.42
CA GLN A 93 -29.92 2.57 -7.02
C GLN A 93 -29.62 1.39 -6.10
N ARG A 94 -29.45 0.20 -6.65
CA ARG A 94 -29.20 -1.00 -5.86
C ARG A 94 -27.71 -1.21 -5.62
N SER A 95 -27.28 -1.05 -4.37
CA SER A 95 -25.92 -1.29 -3.92
C SER A 95 -25.63 -2.77 -3.68
N GLY A 96 -24.34 -3.15 -3.54
CA GLY A 96 -23.89 -4.47 -3.11
C GLY A 96 -24.18 -5.60 -4.09
N ARG A 97 -24.09 -5.33 -5.39
CA ARG A 97 -24.40 -6.31 -6.44
C ARG A 97 -23.18 -7.05 -6.97
N PHE A 98 -22.07 -6.33 -7.14
CA PHE A 98 -20.88 -6.88 -7.80
C PHE A 98 -19.63 -6.60 -6.97
N ILE A 99 -18.73 -7.58 -6.98
CA ILE A 99 -17.35 -7.42 -6.51
C ILE A 99 -16.43 -7.85 -7.66
N ILE A 100 -15.41 -7.06 -7.94
CA ILE A 100 -14.35 -7.46 -8.84
C ILE A 100 -13.02 -7.45 -8.10
N THR A 101 -12.16 -8.40 -8.37
CA THR A 101 -10.80 -8.33 -7.87
C THR A 101 -9.81 -8.32 -9.01
N GLY A 102 -8.60 -7.86 -8.71
CA GLY A 102 -7.49 -7.99 -9.62
C GLY A 102 -6.15 -7.68 -8.97
N SER A 103 -5.13 -8.43 -9.38
CA SER A 103 -3.76 -8.04 -9.17
C SER A 103 -3.52 -6.84 -10.09
N SER A 104 -3.35 -5.64 -9.50
CA SER A 104 -3.45 -4.43 -10.28
C SER A 104 -2.37 -4.35 -11.36
N SER A 105 -2.85 -3.96 -12.51
CA SER A 105 -2.05 -3.36 -13.54
C SER A 105 -2.58 -1.93 -13.77
N PRO A 106 -1.78 -0.98 -14.22
CA PRO A 106 -2.26 0.33 -14.66
C PRO A 106 -3.44 0.22 -15.63
N LYS A 107 -3.47 -0.86 -16.44
CA LYS A 107 -4.58 -1.17 -17.36
C LYS A 107 -5.89 -1.45 -16.61
N LEU A 108 -5.87 -2.22 -15.52
CA LEU A 108 -7.07 -2.50 -14.73
C LEU A 108 -7.65 -1.22 -14.13
N VAL A 109 -6.80 -0.42 -13.47
CA VAL A 109 -7.23 0.85 -12.87
C VAL A 109 -7.81 1.79 -13.93
N ARG A 110 -7.19 1.87 -15.11
CA ARG A 110 -7.70 2.65 -16.24
C ARG A 110 -9.05 2.13 -16.73
N SER A 111 -9.19 0.82 -16.96
CA SER A 111 -10.46 0.21 -17.41
C SER A 111 -11.61 0.43 -16.41
N ILE A 112 -11.31 0.35 -15.11
CA ILE A 112 -12.25 0.67 -14.03
C ILE A 112 -12.65 2.15 -14.11
N SER A 113 -11.67 3.06 -14.21
CA SER A 113 -11.89 4.50 -14.23
C SER A 113 -12.67 4.94 -15.47
N GLU A 114 -12.38 4.39 -16.63
CA GLU A 114 -13.04 4.73 -17.89
C GLU A 114 -14.48 4.18 -17.97
N SER A 115 -14.70 2.96 -17.48
CA SER A 115 -15.98 2.28 -17.64
C SER A 115 -16.92 2.48 -16.45
N LEU A 116 -16.43 2.55 -15.23
CA LEU A 116 -17.22 2.46 -13.99
C LEU A 116 -17.13 3.71 -13.10
N ALA A 117 -16.62 4.84 -13.63
CA ALA A 117 -16.52 6.10 -12.87
C ALA A 117 -17.87 6.48 -12.22
N GLY A 118 -17.86 6.77 -10.91
CA GLY A 118 -19.05 7.11 -10.12
C GLY A 118 -20.01 5.94 -9.84
N ARG A 119 -19.61 4.69 -10.16
CA ARG A 119 -20.42 3.47 -9.97
C ARG A 119 -19.72 2.43 -9.10
N ILE A 120 -18.47 2.66 -8.76
CA ILE A 120 -17.61 1.67 -8.12
C ILE A 120 -16.85 2.28 -6.94
N GLY A 121 -16.84 1.57 -5.82
CA GLY A 121 -15.94 1.82 -4.72
C GLY A 121 -14.65 1.02 -4.92
N ILE A 122 -13.48 1.63 -4.72
CA ILE A 122 -12.18 0.98 -4.89
C ILE A 122 -11.53 0.82 -3.52
N ILE A 123 -11.13 -0.41 -3.19
CA ILE A 123 -10.41 -0.76 -1.98
C ILE A 123 -9.03 -1.28 -2.38
N GLU A 124 -7.97 -0.58 -1.97
CA GLU A 124 -6.61 -1.05 -2.11
C GLU A 124 -6.24 -1.98 -0.95
N MET A 125 -6.15 -3.28 -1.24
CA MET A 125 -5.80 -4.30 -0.27
C MET A 125 -4.30 -4.56 -0.28
N ALA A 126 -3.63 -4.29 0.84
CA ALA A 126 -2.21 -4.56 1.05
C ALA A 126 -1.96 -5.96 1.65
N PRO A 127 -0.70 -6.45 1.69
CA PRO A 127 -0.28 -7.53 2.58
C PRO A 127 -0.65 -7.25 4.04
N PHE A 128 -0.41 -8.18 4.96
CA PHE A 128 -0.71 -7.96 6.38
C PHE A 128 -0.04 -6.71 6.93
N SER A 129 -0.77 -5.95 7.74
CA SER A 129 -0.21 -4.94 8.63
C SER A 129 0.35 -5.59 9.90
N PHE A 130 1.13 -4.84 10.67
CA PHE A 130 1.61 -5.29 11.98
C PHE A 130 0.43 -5.65 12.89
N SER A 131 -0.59 -4.80 12.92
CA SER A 131 -1.79 -5.04 13.72
C SER A 131 -2.54 -6.33 13.31
N GLU A 132 -2.64 -6.66 12.02
CA GLU A 132 -3.25 -7.92 11.56
C GLU A 132 -2.42 -9.13 11.99
N VAL A 133 -1.09 -9.05 11.94
CA VAL A 133 -0.20 -10.11 12.44
C VAL A 133 -0.38 -10.30 13.96
N ARG A 134 -0.61 -9.21 14.70
CA ARG A 134 -0.91 -9.23 16.15
C ARG A 134 -2.38 -9.54 16.46
N LYS A 135 -3.22 -9.76 15.44
CA LYS A 135 -4.66 -10.05 15.52
C LYS A 135 -5.49 -8.89 16.06
N GLU A 136 -5.00 -7.66 15.92
CA GLU A 136 -5.75 -6.45 16.17
C GLU A 136 -6.22 -5.86 14.83
N LEU A 137 -7.53 -5.81 14.62
CA LEU A 137 -8.12 -5.42 13.34
C LEU A 137 -8.45 -3.94 13.24
N SER A 138 -8.55 -3.26 14.36
CA SER A 138 -8.94 -1.84 14.43
C SER A 138 -8.07 -1.10 15.45
N PRO A 139 -6.78 -0.88 15.17
CA PRO A 139 -5.91 -0.15 16.09
C PRO A 139 -6.42 1.28 16.27
N SER A 140 -6.50 1.72 17.51
CA SER A 140 -7.07 3.02 17.91
C SER A 140 -6.35 4.21 17.28
N PHE A 141 -5.06 4.04 16.94
CA PHE A 141 -4.25 5.10 16.32
C PHE A 141 -4.90 5.68 15.06
N PHE A 142 -5.34 4.83 14.12
CA PHE A 142 -5.93 5.29 12.87
C PHE A 142 -7.30 5.94 13.08
N GLN A 143 -8.08 5.43 14.01
CA GLN A 143 -9.37 6.00 14.37
C GLN A 143 -9.21 7.38 15.00
N PHE A 144 -8.26 7.56 15.92
CA PHE A 144 -7.97 8.87 16.50
C PHE A 144 -7.53 9.92 15.48
N LEU A 145 -6.76 9.50 14.46
CA LEU A 145 -6.38 10.42 13.38
C LEU A 145 -7.61 10.86 12.58
N THR A 146 -8.46 9.92 12.16
CA THR A 146 -9.66 10.22 11.36
C THR A 146 -10.71 11.00 12.13
N ASP A 147 -10.92 10.69 13.40
CA ASP A 147 -11.89 11.36 14.29
C ASP A 147 -11.39 12.71 14.82
N ARG A 148 -10.19 13.13 14.45
CA ARG A 148 -9.55 14.39 14.86
C ARG A 148 -9.42 14.54 16.38
N VAL A 149 -9.24 13.45 17.10
CA VAL A 149 -9.02 13.48 18.55
C VAL A 149 -7.77 14.31 18.88
N PRO A 150 -7.80 15.19 19.89
CA PRO A 150 -6.61 15.93 20.33
C PRO A 150 -5.48 14.99 20.72
N VAL A 151 -4.26 15.30 20.31
CA VAL A 151 -3.10 14.41 20.51
C VAL A 151 -2.85 14.05 21.96
N ARG A 152 -3.14 14.96 22.90
CA ARG A 152 -3.01 14.72 24.34
C ARG A 152 -3.97 13.65 24.85
N ASP A 153 -5.16 13.59 24.28
CA ASP A 153 -6.22 12.68 24.74
C ASP A 153 -5.96 11.26 24.26
N PHE A 154 -5.56 11.08 23.00
CA PHE A 154 -5.35 9.72 22.47
C PHE A 154 -4.03 9.07 22.93
N ILE A 155 -3.00 9.85 23.27
CA ILE A 155 -1.71 9.29 23.72
C ILE A 155 -1.87 8.37 24.93
N SER A 156 -2.71 8.72 25.88
CA SER A 156 -2.95 7.93 27.10
C SER A 156 -3.68 6.62 26.82
N GLU A 157 -4.40 6.53 25.71
CA GLU A 157 -5.20 5.37 25.33
C GLU A 157 -4.46 4.40 24.39
N LEU A 158 -3.40 4.89 23.71
CA LEU A 158 -2.61 4.05 22.82
C LEU A 158 -1.80 3.02 23.60
N LYS A 159 -1.92 1.76 23.17
CA LYS A 159 -1.16 0.64 23.76
C LYS A 159 -0.41 -0.09 22.65
N PRO A 160 0.87 -0.43 22.87
CA PRO A 160 1.63 -1.27 21.95
C PRO A 160 0.96 -2.63 21.75
N LEU A 161 0.82 -3.06 20.50
CA LEU A 161 0.24 -4.34 20.10
C LEU A 161 1.23 -5.50 20.22
N GLY A 162 2.49 -5.20 20.46
CA GLY A 162 3.56 -6.18 20.61
C GLY A 162 4.84 -5.58 21.14
N SER A 163 5.81 -6.44 21.41
CA SER A 163 7.16 -6.06 21.84
C SER A 163 7.99 -5.54 20.66
N ILE A 164 9.12 -4.89 20.96
CA ILE A 164 10.12 -4.51 19.97
C ILE A 164 10.63 -5.70 19.14
N ARG A 165 10.70 -6.89 19.73
CA ARG A 165 11.07 -8.13 19.03
C ARG A 165 10.02 -8.50 17.98
N ASP A 166 8.73 -8.37 18.29
CA ASP A 166 7.63 -8.61 17.35
C ASP A 166 7.70 -7.60 16.18
N VAL A 167 8.00 -6.33 16.50
CA VAL A 167 8.18 -5.28 15.50
C VAL A 167 9.38 -5.60 14.57
N HIS A 168 10.52 -6.01 15.13
CA HIS A 168 11.69 -6.39 14.35
C HIS A 168 11.44 -7.61 13.47
N GLU A 169 10.70 -8.62 13.98
CA GLU A 169 10.33 -9.78 13.17
C GLU A 169 9.42 -9.35 11.99
N PHE A 170 8.44 -8.49 12.24
CA PHE A 170 7.57 -7.96 11.19
C PHE A 170 8.35 -7.13 10.17
N TRP A 171 9.20 -6.22 10.64
CA TRP A 171 10.06 -5.41 9.79
C TRP A 171 10.95 -6.26 8.87
N PHE A 172 11.58 -7.29 9.43
CA PHE A 172 12.45 -8.19 8.67
C PHE A 172 11.68 -9.02 7.64
N ARG A 173 10.53 -9.59 8.04
CA ARG A 173 9.77 -10.56 7.22
C ARG A 173 8.82 -9.91 6.22
N GLY A 174 8.45 -8.66 6.42
CA GLY A 174 7.38 -8.01 5.66
C GLY A 174 5.99 -8.54 5.98
N GLY A 175 5.01 -8.15 5.18
CA GLY A 175 3.60 -8.43 5.43
C GLY A 175 2.97 -9.52 4.56
N TYR A 176 3.68 -10.18 3.65
CA TYR A 176 3.05 -11.21 2.80
C TYR A 176 2.47 -12.35 3.65
N PRO A 177 1.17 -12.74 3.43
CA PRO A 177 0.47 -13.69 4.29
C PRO A 177 1.12 -15.07 4.40
N GLU A 178 1.51 -15.67 3.29
CA GLU A 178 1.99 -17.05 3.24
C GLU A 178 3.21 -17.30 4.15
N PRO A 179 4.25 -16.42 4.18
CA PRO A 179 5.35 -16.52 5.12
C PRO A 179 4.95 -16.43 6.61
N TRP A 180 3.81 -15.82 6.93
CA TRP A 180 3.29 -15.77 8.30
C TRP A 180 2.47 -16.96 8.68
N LEU A 181 1.73 -17.54 7.73
CA LEU A 181 0.89 -18.71 7.94
C LEU A 181 1.71 -19.99 8.05
N LYS A 182 2.78 -20.12 7.27
CA LYS A 182 3.73 -21.24 7.33
C LYS A 182 4.99 -20.83 8.08
N LYS A 183 5.19 -21.42 9.24
CA LYS A 183 6.32 -21.10 10.13
C LYS A 183 7.66 -21.63 9.56
N GLY A 184 8.74 -20.87 9.77
CA GLY A 184 10.12 -21.29 9.52
C GLY A 184 10.92 -20.30 8.67
N LYS A 185 12.16 -19.98 9.09
CA LYS A 185 13.09 -19.10 8.37
C LYS A 185 13.38 -19.62 6.96
N ARG A 186 13.57 -20.92 6.80
CA ARG A 186 13.83 -21.55 5.50
C ARG A 186 12.67 -21.38 4.54
N PHE A 187 11.41 -21.53 5.03
CA PHE A 187 10.23 -21.35 4.21
C PHE A 187 10.12 -19.90 3.71
N HIS A 188 10.34 -18.91 4.58
CA HIS A 188 10.33 -17.49 4.19
C HIS A 188 11.29 -17.21 3.02
N SER A 189 12.55 -17.65 3.12
CA SER A 189 13.55 -17.44 2.06
C SER A 189 13.17 -18.14 0.75
N ILE A 190 12.69 -19.39 0.82
CA ILE A 190 12.23 -20.12 -0.37
C ILE A 190 11.04 -19.42 -1.01
N TRP A 191 10.07 -18.97 -0.21
CA TRP A 191 8.87 -18.29 -0.70
C TRP A 191 9.24 -16.98 -1.40
N MET A 192 10.09 -16.14 -0.79
CA MET A 192 10.56 -14.88 -1.40
C MET A 192 11.25 -15.13 -2.74
N ASN A 193 12.12 -16.16 -2.82
CA ASN A 193 12.77 -16.53 -4.08
C ASN A 193 11.77 -16.92 -5.17
N GLN A 194 10.78 -17.76 -4.82
CA GLN A 194 9.75 -18.18 -5.76
C GLN A 194 8.85 -17.01 -6.17
N TYR A 195 8.46 -16.15 -5.24
CA TYR A 195 7.64 -14.97 -5.53
C TYR A 195 8.33 -14.03 -6.52
N ILE A 196 9.61 -13.72 -6.28
CA ILE A 196 10.40 -12.85 -7.18
C ILE A 196 10.55 -13.53 -8.56
N GLY A 197 10.96 -14.80 -8.58
CA GLY A 197 11.21 -15.53 -9.83
C GLY A 197 9.95 -15.75 -10.68
N THR A 198 8.82 -16.04 -10.04
CA THR A 198 7.57 -16.34 -10.77
C THR A 198 6.76 -15.09 -11.06
N TYR A 199 6.52 -14.25 -10.05
CA TYR A 199 5.67 -13.08 -10.21
C TYR A 199 6.42 -11.90 -10.84
N LEU A 200 7.48 -11.40 -10.19
CA LEU A 200 8.14 -10.18 -10.65
C LEU A 200 8.82 -10.33 -12.01
N TYR A 201 9.42 -11.47 -12.28
CA TYR A 201 10.19 -11.64 -13.52
C TYR A 201 9.40 -12.29 -14.65
N ARG A 202 8.43 -13.10 -14.35
CA ARG A 202 7.66 -13.82 -15.38
C ARG A 202 6.28 -13.23 -15.62
N ASP A 203 5.51 -13.02 -14.56
CA ASP A 203 4.10 -12.61 -14.72
C ASP A 203 3.99 -11.11 -15.05
N VAL A 204 4.85 -10.26 -14.48
CA VAL A 204 4.90 -8.83 -14.84
C VAL A 204 5.27 -8.66 -16.32
N ALA A 205 6.24 -9.41 -16.81
CA ALA A 205 6.62 -9.35 -18.24
C ALA A 205 5.47 -9.76 -19.18
N LYS A 206 4.65 -10.74 -18.76
CA LYS A 206 3.45 -11.14 -19.55
C LYS A 206 2.36 -10.07 -19.53
N LEU A 207 2.18 -9.37 -18.40
CA LEU A 207 1.19 -8.28 -18.27
C LEU A 207 1.57 -7.05 -19.11
N PHE A 208 2.86 -6.88 -19.41
CA PHE A 208 3.39 -5.73 -20.15
C PHE A 208 4.21 -6.20 -21.37
N PRO A 209 3.54 -6.61 -22.47
CA PRO A 209 4.22 -7.02 -23.70
C PRO A 209 5.14 -5.90 -24.21
N GLY A 210 6.40 -6.23 -24.48
CA GLY A 210 7.43 -5.26 -24.90
C GLY A 210 8.44 -4.89 -23.81
N ILE A 211 8.23 -5.32 -22.57
CA ILE A 211 9.25 -5.20 -21.52
C ILE A 211 10.41 -6.17 -21.81
N ASN A 212 11.63 -5.66 -21.68
CA ASN A 212 12.80 -6.55 -21.64
C ASN A 212 12.95 -7.13 -20.23
N GLU A 213 12.67 -8.44 -20.07
CA GLU A 213 12.67 -9.14 -18.77
C GLU A 213 14.00 -8.98 -18.01
N ASN A 214 15.15 -9.09 -18.70
CA ASN A 214 16.44 -8.99 -18.06
C ASN A 214 16.71 -7.58 -17.55
N ARG A 215 16.33 -6.54 -18.32
CA ARG A 215 16.46 -5.15 -17.88
C ARG A 215 15.52 -4.81 -16.76
N PHE A 216 14.29 -5.33 -16.78
CA PHE A 216 13.33 -5.15 -15.70
C PHE A 216 13.82 -5.84 -14.41
N ARG A 217 14.45 -7.01 -14.52
CA ARG A 217 15.10 -7.68 -13.38
C ARG A 217 16.20 -6.80 -12.76
N LEU A 218 17.08 -6.25 -13.59
CA LEU A 218 18.12 -5.32 -13.14
C LEU A 218 17.52 -4.05 -12.52
N PHE A 219 16.44 -3.52 -13.09
CA PHE A 219 15.71 -2.40 -12.54
C PHE A 219 15.17 -2.70 -11.13
N VAL A 220 14.53 -3.85 -10.90
CA VAL A 220 14.04 -4.25 -9.58
C VAL A 220 15.17 -4.35 -8.55
N GLN A 221 16.33 -4.89 -8.94
CA GLN A 221 17.51 -4.92 -8.07
C GLN A 221 18.02 -3.52 -7.75
N LEU A 222 18.05 -2.63 -8.74
CA LEU A 222 18.46 -1.23 -8.56
C LEU A 222 17.46 -0.49 -7.65
N LEU A 223 16.15 -0.73 -7.79
CA LEU A 223 15.13 -0.17 -6.90
C LEU A 223 15.41 -0.52 -5.43
N ALA A 224 15.85 -1.75 -5.13
CA ALA A 224 16.21 -2.13 -3.77
C ALA A 224 17.36 -1.27 -3.21
N GLY A 225 18.35 -0.95 -4.03
CA GLY A 225 19.47 -0.08 -3.64
C GLY A 225 19.09 1.38 -3.41
N ILE A 226 18.10 1.89 -4.15
CA ILE A 226 17.66 3.30 -4.07
C ILE A 226 16.42 3.52 -3.20
N SER A 227 15.84 2.47 -2.61
CA SER A 227 14.67 2.59 -1.73
C SER A 227 14.94 3.58 -0.59
N GLY A 228 14.03 4.52 -0.39
CA GLY A 228 14.15 5.62 0.57
C GLY A 228 14.92 6.84 0.04
N ASN A 229 15.34 6.84 -1.21
CA ASN A 229 16.03 7.99 -1.81
C ASN A 229 15.09 8.81 -2.72
N VAL A 230 15.50 10.06 -2.96
CA VAL A 230 14.93 10.88 -4.04
C VAL A 230 15.29 10.26 -5.39
N ILE A 231 14.28 10.05 -6.23
CA ILE A 231 14.43 9.38 -7.52
C ILE A 231 15.01 10.33 -8.56
N ASN A 232 16.16 9.97 -9.12
CA ASN A 232 16.71 10.60 -10.31
C ASN A 232 16.56 9.66 -11.51
N TYR A 233 15.54 9.89 -12.33
CA TYR A 233 15.24 9.05 -13.50
C TYR A 233 16.40 8.99 -14.50
N SER A 234 17.18 10.06 -14.65
CA SER A 234 18.34 10.08 -15.56
C SER A 234 19.48 9.19 -15.09
N ASP A 235 19.72 9.14 -13.77
CA ASP A 235 20.77 8.27 -13.21
C ASP A 235 20.37 6.79 -13.30
N VAL A 236 19.09 6.50 -13.04
CA VAL A 236 18.53 5.15 -13.23
C VAL A 236 18.63 4.72 -14.70
N ALA A 237 18.30 5.61 -15.64
CA ALA A 237 18.37 5.35 -17.08
C ALA A 237 19.82 5.03 -17.51
N ARG A 238 20.78 5.82 -17.02
CA ARG A 238 22.20 5.59 -17.28
C ARG A 238 22.68 4.24 -16.73
N SER A 239 22.29 3.90 -15.50
CA SER A 239 22.67 2.64 -14.86
C SER A 239 22.09 1.41 -15.57
N LEU A 240 20.93 1.52 -16.19
CA LEU A 240 20.26 0.43 -16.92
C LEU A 240 20.62 0.40 -18.42
N GLY A 241 21.28 1.42 -18.95
CA GLY A 241 21.55 1.55 -20.39
C GLY A 241 20.27 1.63 -21.22
N VAL A 242 19.26 2.38 -20.75
CA VAL A 242 17.97 2.61 -21.43
C VAL A 242 17.62 4.11 -21.49
N SER A 243 16.60 4.46 -22.24
CA SER A 243 16.10 5.83 -22.29
C SER A 243 15.36 6.23 -21.00
N GLN A 244 15.31 7.52 -20.70
CA GLN A 244 14.56 8.03 -19.55
C GLN A 244 13.04 7.75 -19.65
N PRO A 245 12.38 7.83 -20.81
CA PRO A 245 11.00 7.37 -20.95
C PRO A 245 10.81 5.91 -20.56
N THR A 246 11.69 5.00 -21.01
CA THR A 246 11.64 3.58 -20.62
C THR A 246 11.73 3.38 -19.10
N VAL A 247 12.56 4.18 -18.41
CA VAL A 247 12.64 4.13 -16.94
C VAL A 247 11.34 4.59 -16.31
N ARG A 248 10.69 5.63 -16.83
CA ARG A 248 9.38 6.08 -16.32
C ARG A 248 8.33 4.97 -16.47
N ASP A 249 8.29 4.30 -17.63
CA ASP A 249 7.40 3.15 -17.83
C ASP A 249 7.69 2.03 -16.80
N TYR A 250 8.96 1.76 -16.49
CA TYR A 250 9.32 0.76 -15.49
C TYR A 250 8.87 1.17 -14.07
N PHE A 251 8.97 2.44 -13.71
CA PHE A 251 8.43 2.94 -12.44
C PHE A 251 6.90 2.87 -12.40
N GLU A 252 6.20 3.22 -13.49
CA GLU A 252 4.74 3.06 -13.57
C GLU A 252 4.31 1.61 -13.41
N ILE A 253 5.06 0.66 -13.96
CA ILE A 253 4.82 -0.76 -13.78
C ILE A 253 5.07 -1.18 -12.34
N ALA A 254 6.16 -0.74 -11.72
CA ALA A 254 6.47 -1.07 -10.33
C ALA A 254 5.43 -0.50 -9.35
N ASP A 255 4.98 0.73 -9.55
CA ASP A 255 3.87 1.34 -8.79
C ASP A 255 2.55 0.58 -9.03
N GLY A 256 2.19 0.37 -10.30
CA GLY A 256 0.96 -0.30 -10.68
C GLY A 256 0.89 -1.77 -10.28
N THR A 257 2.00 -2.43 -10.01
CA THR A 257 2.07 -3.81 -9.49
C THR A 257 2.21 -3.87 -7.97
N PHE A 258 2.11 -2.74 -7.27
CA PHE A 258 2.29 -2.62 -5.82
C PHE A 258 3.65 -3.09 -5.29
N LEU A 259 4.66 -3.08 -6.13
CA LEU A 259 6.04 -3.36 -5.74
C LEU A 259 6.69 -2.14 -5.09
N TRP A 260 6.39 -0.97 -5.65
CA TRP A 260 6.99 0.32 -5.33
C TRP A 260 5.92 1.32 -4.93
N ARG A 261 6.28 2.30 -4.13
CA ARG A 261 5.47 3.48 -3.86
C ARG A 261 6.28 4.73 -4.12
N THR A 262 5.73 5.60 -4.91
CA THR A 262 6.28 6.93 -5.20
C THR A 262 5.62 7.95 -4.27
N ILE A 263 6.44 8.69 -3.50
CA ILE A 263 5.99 9.73 -2.58
C ILE A 263 6.34 11.09 -3.19
N PRO A 264 5.37 11.89 -3.66
CA PRO A 264 5.63 13.20 -4.24
C PRO A 264 6.10 14.22 -3.17
N ALA A 265 6.81 15.26 -3.63
CA ALA A 265 7.25 16.32 -2.74
C ALA A 265 6.10 17.27 -2.39
N TYR A 266 5.94 17.60 -1.09
CA TYR A 266 4.97 18.59 -0.65
C TYR A 266 5.40 20.01 -1.05
N THR A 267 4.49 20.75 -1.66
CA THR A 267 4.58 22.20 -1.82
C THR A 267 3.17 22.79 -1.83
N ARG A 268 2.99 24.03 -1.36
CA ARG A 268 1.70 24.73 -1.46
C ARG A 268 1.24 24.93 -2.92
N ASN A 269 2.18 25.11 -3.84
CA ASN A 269 1.88 25.26 -5.25
C ASN A 269 1.86 23.88 -5.92
N THR A 270 0.67 23.43 -6.32
CA THR A 270 0.44 22.13 -6.95
C THR A 270 1.29 21.90 -8.21
N LEU A 271 1.51 22.92 -9.03
CA LEU A 271 2.37 22.83 -10.22
C LEU A 271 3.83 22.53 -9.85
N LYS A 272 4.32 23.07 -8.71
CA LYS A 272 5.67 22.77 -8.22
C LYS A 272 5.79 21.36 -7.64
N ARG A 273 4.69 20.74 -7.18
CA ARG A 273 4.67 19.32 -6.73
C ARG A 273 5.02 18.38 -7.87
N ILE A 274 4.55 18.66 -9.08
CA ILE A 274 4.76 17.83 -10.27
C ILE A 274 6.23 17.88 -10.74
N VAL A 275 6.92 19.00 -10.54
CA VAL A 275 8.28 19.23 -11.06
C VAL A 275 9.38 18.73 -10.12
N LYS A 276 9.11 18.60 -8.80
CA LYS A 276 10.09 18.12 -7.84
C LYS A 276 10.27 16.60 -7.93
N HIS A 277 11.51 16.14 -7.79
CA HIS A 277 11.81 14.72 -7.75
C HIS A 277 11.13 14.04 -6.57
N PRO A 278 10.39 12.94 -6.78
CA PRO A 278 9.77 12.20 -5.70
C PRO A 278 10.77 11.33 -4.95
N LYS A 279 10.43 10.93 -3.72
CA LYS A 279 11.04 9.78 -3.04
C LYS A 279 10.35 8.49 -3.46
N GLY A 280 10.99 7.34 -3.21
CA GLY A 280 10.34 6.07 -3.47
C GLY A 280 10.77 4.95 -2.56
N TYR A 281 9.87 4.01 -2.28
CA TYR A 281 10.06 2.92 -1.34
C TYR A 281 9.53 1.61 -1.88
N PHE A 282 10.21 0.50 -1.54
CA PHE A 282 9.57 -0.81 -1.64
C PHE A 282 8.38 -0.87 -0.69
N ARG A 283 7.25 -1.39 -1.18
CA ARG A 283 6.01 -1.48 -0.40
C ARG A 283 5.99 -2.64 0.61
N ASP A 284 6.96 -3.55 0.51
CA ASP A 284 7.14 -4.63 1.46
C ASP A 284 8.61 -4.72 1.90
N SER A 285 8.84 -4.59 3.19
CA SER A 285 10.18 -4.59 3.77
C SER A 285 10.86 -5.94 3.65
N GLY A 286 10.12 -7.05 3.77
CA GLY A 286 10.67 -8.40 3.61
C GLY A 286 11.19 -8.65 2.20
N LEU A 287 10.46 -8.15 1.18
CA LEU A 287 10.90 -8.23 -0.20
C LEU A 287 12.16 -7.40 -0.44
N LEU A 288 12.22 -6.18 0.13
CA LEU A 288 13.41 -5.32 0.09
C LEU A 288 14.62 -6.03 0.70
N HIS A 289 14.48 -6.58 1.91
CA HIS A 289 15.58 -7.25 2.61
C HIS A 289 16.07 -8.49 1.86
N TYR A 290 15.14 -9.26 1.27
CA TYR A 290 15.49 -10.41 0.45
C TYR A 290 16.32 -10.01 -0.79
N LEU A 291 15.89 -8.95 -1.51
CA LEU A 291 16.61 -8.43 -2.68
C LEU A 291 18.02 -7.91 -2.31
N LEU A 292 18.17 -7.31 -1.14
CA LEU A 292 19.46 -6.84 -0.60
C LEU A 292 20.29 -7.96 0.06
N ARG A 293 19.77 -9.21 0.07
CA ARG A 293 20.44 -10.38 0.67
C ARG A 293 20.75 -10.22 2.16
N ILE A 294 19.85 -9.56 2.90
CA ILE A 294 19.92 -9.43 4.36
C ILE A 294 19.32 -10.70 4.98
N PRO A 295 20.08 -11.53 5.71
CA PRO A 295 19.64 -12.85 6.17
C PRO A 295 18.85 -12.84 7.47
N ASP A 296 19.02 -11.81 8.30
CA ASP A 296 18.41 -11.73 9.63
C ASP A 296 18.30 -10.30 10.15
N VAL A 297 17.67 -10.16 11.32
CA VAL A 297 17.44 -8.88 11.99
C VAL A 297 18.77 -8.24 12.46
N ASP A 298 19.73 -9.06 12.92
CA ASP A 298 20.97 -8.54 13.48
C ASP A 298 21.80 -7.84 12.38
N LEU A 299 21.87 -8.43 11.18
CA LEU A 299 22.50 -7.78 10.04
C LEU A 299 21.68 -6.58 9.57
N LEU A 300 20.35 -6.66 9.57
CA LEU A 300 19.48 -5.55 9.17
C LEU A 300 19.72 -4.30 10.03
N THR A 301 19.82 -4.45 11.34
CA THR A 301 20.00 -3.32 12.28
C THR A 301 21.36 -2.64 12.17
N SER A 302 22.36 -3.33 11.59
CA SER A 302 23.69 -2.79 11.30
C SER A 302 23.92 -2.41 9.82
N HIS A 303 22.94 -2.71 8.95
CA HIS A 303 23.07 -2.49 7.52
C HIS A 303 22.85 -1.01 7.14
N PRO A 304 23.59 -0.46 6.14
CA PRO A 304 23.41 0.93 5.68
C PRO A 304 21.99 1.29 5.22
N VAL A 305 21.16 0.31 4.86
CA VAL A 305 19.77 0.52 4.46
C VAL A 305 18.83 0.66 5.66
N MET A 306 19.27 0.36 6.86
CA MET A 306 18.46 0.23 8.08
C MET A 306 17.48 1.39 8.25
N GLY A 307 17.96 2.63 8.30
CA GLY A 307 17.09 3.81 8.50
C GLY A 307 16.04 3.99 7.39
N ARG A 308 16.47 3.83 6.12
CA ARG A 308 15.56 3.96 4.97
C ARG A 308 14.55 2.83 4.87
N SER A 309 14.94 1.62 5.26
CA SER A 309 14.03 0.47 5.33
C SER A 309 13.01 0.65 6.45
N TRP A 310 13.43 1.18 7.61
CA TRP A 310 12.52 1.53 8.70
C TRP A 310 11.53 2.62 8.29
N GLU A 311 12.01 3.67 7.65
CA GLU A 311 11.17 4.75 7.11
C GLU A 311 10.11 4.20 6.15
N GLY A 312 10.50 3.36 5.20
CA GLY A 312 9.57 2.73 4.25
C GLY A 312 8.54 1.83 4.93
N LEU A 313 8.95 1.04 5.94
CA LEU A 313 8.02 0.22 6.73
C LEU A 313 6.96 1.09 7.41
N VAL A 314 7.36 2.17 8.10
CA VAL A 314 6.45 3.06 8.82
C VAL A 314 5.49 3.76 7.86
N ILE A 315 6.01 4.30 6.74
CA ILE A 315 5.18 4.94 5.71
C ILE A 315 4.11 3.98 5.18
N GLU A 316 4.50 2.76 4.81
CA GLU A 316 3.55 1.77 4.30
C GLU A 316 2.54 1.34 5.36
N GLU A 317 2.95 1.20 6.63
CA GLU A 317 2.02 0.83 7.72
C GLU A 317 0.96 1.91 7.95
N ILE A 318 1.37 3.19 7.95
CA ILE A 318 0.45 4.32 8.08
C ILE A 318 -0.54 4.38 6.90
N ILE A 319 -0.04 4.29 5.67
CA ILE A 319 -0.90 4.34 4.47
C ILE A 319 -1.86 3.15 4.43
N ARG A 320 -1.40 1.93 4.73
CA ARG A 320 -2.25 0.73 4.82
C ARG A 320 -3.35 0.86 5.88
N GLY A 321 -2.98 1.41 7.04
CA GLY A 321 -3.92 1.64 8.13
C GLY A 321 -5.01 2.62 7.77
N LEU A 322 -4.65 3.77 7.20
CA LEU A 322 -5.61 4.77 6.74
C LEU A 322 -6.48 4.26 5.58
N ASN A 323 -5.91 3.58 4.59
CA ASN A 323 -6.69 2.94 3.52
C ASN A 323 -7.74 1.96 4.07
N ALA A 324 -7.42 1.24 5.14
CA ALA A 324 -8.35 0.30 5.75
C ALA A 324 -9.46 0.97 6.58
N THR A 325 -9.34 2.26 6.91
CA THR A 325 -10.45 3.05 7.49
C THR A 325 -11.42 3.60 6.44
N GLY A 326 -11.03 3.59 5.16
CA GLY A 326 -11.80 4.24 4.09
C GLY A 326 -11.61 5.76 4.02
N ALA A 327 -10.72 6.33 4.83
CA ALA A 327 -10.44 7.77 4.81
C ALA A 327 -9.83 8.21 3.48
N GLY A 328 -10.29 9.34 2.95
CA GLY A 328 -9.67 10.01 1.81
C GLY A 328 -8.49 10.87 2.26
N PHE A 329 -7.32 10.62 1.70
CA PHE A 329 -6.12 11.40 2.01
C PHE A 329 -5.10 11.33 0.88
N ASP A 330 -4.23 12.34 0.84
CA ASP A 330 -3.01 12.39 0.05
C ASP A 330 -1.79 12.30 0.97
N TYR A 331 -0.63 11.92 0.40
CA TYR A 331 0.61 11.78 1.14
C TYR A 331 1.79 12.34 0.35
N TYR A 332 2.73 12.97 1.07
CA TYR A 332 3.89 13.65 0.50
C TYR A 332 5.10 13.49 1.43
N TYR A 333 6.29 13.81 0.95
CA TYR A 333 7.44 14.15 1.79
C TYR A 333 7.74 15.64 1.66
N TYR A 334 8.39 16.23 2.65
CA TYR A 334 8.79 17.64 2.60
C TYR A 334 10.29 17.79 2.66
N ARG A 335 10.87 18.59 1.75
CA ARG A 335 12.29 18.93 1.76
C ARG A 335 12.52 20.34 1.25
N THR A 336 13.31 21.13 2.01
CA THR A 336 13.75 22.47 1.64
C THR A 336 15.07 22.44 0.87
N GLY A 337 15.40 23.52 0.18
CA GLY A 337 16.73 23.71 -0.41
C GLY A 337 17.86 23.79 0.62
N GLY A 338 17.56 24.13 1.87
CA GLY A 338 18.48 24.16 3.01
C GLY A 338 18.68 22.82 3.71
N GLY A 339 18.05 21.73 3.20
CA GLY A 339 18.23 20.38 3.73
C GLY A 339 17.31 19.99 4.87
N ALA A 340 16.42 20.87 5.34
CA ALA A 340 15.38 20.48 6.32
C ALA A 340 14.38 19.54 5.63
N GLU A 341 14.04 18.43 6.31
CA GLU A 341 13.20 17.35 5.77
C GLU A 341 12.18 16.90 6.80
N VAL A 342 10.97 16.53 6.35
CA VAL A 342 9.94 15.81 7.12
C VAL A 342 9.58 14.58 6.28
N ASP A 343 9.63 13.39 6.89
CA ASP A 343 9.60 12.12 6.17
C ASP A 343 8.25 11.83 5.50
N LEU A 344 7.13 12.16 6.17
CA LEU A 344 5.80 11.97 5.65
C LEU A 344 4.88 13.15 6.02
N ILE A 345 4.12 13.63 5.06
CA ILE A 345 3.03 14.59 5.26
C ILE A 345 1.74 13.91 4.82
N LEU A 346 0.76 13.83 5.69
CA LEU A 346 -0.59 13.41 5.35
C LEU A 346 -1.49 14.64 5.18
N GLU A 347 -2.30 14.65 4.12
CA GLU A 347 -3.25 15.73 3.84
C GLU A 347 -4.63 15.09 3.58
N GLY A 348 -5.63 15.35 4.41
CA GLY A 348 -6.97 14.77 4.30
C GLY A 348 -8.01 15.57 5.08
N GLU A 349 -9.21 15.02 5.21
CA GLU A 349 -10.26 15.66 6.01
C GLU A 349 -9.84 15.89 7.47
N PHE A 350 -8.93 15.06 7.99
CA PHE A 350 -8.34 15.22 9.31
C PHE A 350 -7.35 16.39 9.41
N GLY A 351 -7.07 17.08 8.31
CA GLY A 351 -6.13 18.19 8.22
C GLY A 351 -4.75 17.75 7.71
N LEU A 352 -3.77 18.63 7.93
CA LEU A 352 -2.38 18.41 7.55
C LEU A 352 -1.60 17.88 8.76
N ILE A 353 -1.02 16.68 8.64
CA ILE A 353 -0.27 16.04 9.72
C ILE A 353 1.14 15.69 9.24
N PRO A 354 2.17 16.42 9.69
CA PRO A 354 3.56 16.10 9.43
C PRO A 354 4.05 14.99 10.39
N ILE A 355 4.82 14.05 9.84
CA ILE A 355 5.32 12.88 10.56
C ILE A 355 6.81 12.73 10.31
N GLU A 356 7.58 12.72 11.38
CA GLU A 356 8.99 12.37 11.41
C GLU A 356 9.16 10.91 11.79
N ILE A 357 10.10 10.20 11.18
CA ILE A 357 10.29 8.77 11.41
C ILE A 357 11.71 8.52 11.91
N LYS A 358 11.85 7.92 13.08
CA LYS A 358 13.16 7.65 13.67
C LYS A 358 13.24 6.23 14.24
N TYR A 359 14.31 5.52 13.90
CA TYR A 359 14.65 4.27 14.56
C TYR A 359 15.44 4.57 15.84
N SER A 360 14.73 5.01 16.88
CA SER A 360 15.28 5.27 18.21
C SER A 360 14.15 5.32 19.23
N GLN A 361 14.44 5.04 20.50
CA GLN A 361 13.44 5.17 21.58
C GLN A 361 13.14 6.62 21.90
N THR A 362 14.19 7.46 21.93
CA THR A 362 14.05 8.89 22.20
C THR A 362 14.67 9.71 21.08
N VAL A 363 14.00 10.81 20.72
CA VAL A 363 14.46 11.72 19.66
C VAL A 363 14.82 13.07 20.29
N PRO A 364 16.09 13.50 20.19
CA PRO A 364 16.50 14.81 20.70
C PRO A 364 15.75 15.96 20.02
N SER A 365 15.39 17.00 20.79
CA SER A 365 14.62 18.16 20.29
C SER A 365 15.29 18.84 19.07
N LYS A 366 16.62 18.80 18.97
CA LYS A 366 17.36 19.33 17.82
C LYS A 366 17.00 18.62 16.51
N GLN A 367 16.71 17.33 16.55
CA GLN A 367 16.30 16.54 15.38
C GLN A 367 14.85 16.81 14.97
N LEU A 368 14.03 17.39 15.85
CA LEU A 368 12.64 17.76 15.59
C LEU A 368 12.47 19.18 15.04
N ARG A 369 13.56 19.89 14.75
CA ARG A 369 13.51 21.29 14.29
C ARG A 369 12.72 21.42 12.99
N ALA A 370 13.00 20.60 11.99
CA ALA A 370 12.30 20.64 10.70
C ALA A 370 10.79 20.37 10.86
N LEU A 371 10.42 19.43 11.73
CA LEU A 371 9.02 19.13 12.06
C LEU A 371 8.36 20.34 12.74
N LYS A 372 9.01 20.98 13.72
CA LYS A 372 8.51 22.17 14.41
C LYS A 372 8.31 23.35 13.47
N ASP A 373 9.31 23.62 12.63
CA ASP A 373 9.25 24.68 11.64
C ASP A 373 8.09 24.43 10.65
N PHE A 374 7.91 23.19 10.19
CA PHE A 374 6.79 22.83 9.30
C PHE A 374 5.43 23.03 9.98
N ILE A 375 5.25 22.58 11.24
CA ILE A 375 4.01 22.75 12.02
C ILE A 375 3.64 24.22 12.08
N LYS A 376 4.60 25.07 12.41
CA LYS A 376 4.40 26.51 12.52
C LYS A 376 4.07 27.15 11.17
N ASP A 377 4.86 26.85 10.12
CA ASP A 377 4.73 27.46 8.79
C ASP A 377 3.43 27.06 8.07
N GLN A 378 2.94 25.85 8.33
CA GLN A 378 1.72 25.33 7.72
C GLN A 378 0.50 25.44 8.66
N ASN A 379 0.68 25.94 9.88
CA ASN A 379 -0.36 26.03 10.91
C ASN A 379 -1.02 24.66 11.19
N CYS A 380 -0.19 23.61 11.33
CA CYS A 380 -0.68 22.27 11.66
C CYS A 380 -1.14 22.21 13.11
N ARG A 381 -2.17 21.40 13.39
CA ARG A 381 -2.66 21.20 14.76
C ARG A 381 -1.61 20.53 15.65
N PHE A 382 -0.91 19.55 15.11
CA PHE A 382 0.16 18.79 15.75
C PHE A 382 1.03 18.08 14.69
N GLY A 383 2.15 17.51 15.13
CA GLY A 383 2.98 16.59 14.36
C GLY A 383 3.26 15.32 15.15
N LEU A 384 3.66 14.30 14.45
CA LEU A 384 3.95 12.98 15.03
C LEU A 384 5.43 12.62 14.83
N VAL A 385 5.96 11.86 15.77
CA VAL A 385 7.25 11.17 15.63
C VAL A 385 6.98 9.68 15.78
N ILE A 386 7.12 8.91 14.70
CA ILE A 386 7.01 7.45 14.82
C ILE A 386 8.39 6.88 15.12
N ASN A 387 8.48 6.11 16.19
CA ASN A 387 9.73 5.62 16.76
C ASN A 387 9.63 4.15 17.20
N ASN A 388 10.69 3.63 17.84
CA ASN A 388 10.69 2.27 18.40
C ASN A 388 10.69 2.29 19.95
N ASP A 389 10.07 3.29 20.56
CA ASP A 389 9.89 3.36 22.01
C ASP A 389 8.94 2.26 22.52
N GLU A 390 8.86 2.09 23.83
CA GLU A 390 7.95 1.14 24.50
C GLU A 390 6.59 1.76 24.82
N SER A 391 6.52 3.09 24.87
CA SER A 391 5.26 3.81 25.21
C SER A 391 5.16 5.14 24.47
N PRO A 392 3.93 5.59 24.16
CA PRO A 392 3.70 6.95 23.65
C PRO A 392 4.14 8.03 24.64
N ARG A 393 4.63 9.16 24.12
CA ARG A 393 5.03 10.32 24.94
C ARG A 393 4.81 11.64 24.21
N LEU A 394 4.69 12.73 24.94
CA LEU A 394 4.76 14.08 24.38
C LEU A 394 6.20 14.57 24.37
N TYR A 395 6.65 15.12 23.25
CA TYR A 395 7.91 15.87 23.14
C TYR A 395 7.71 17.35 23.45
N ASP A 396 6.53 17.89 23.11
CA ASP A 396 6.04 19.20 23.50
C ASP A 396 4.49 19.26 23.33
N GLU A 397 3.92 20.47 23.37
CA GLU A 397 2.46 20.67 23.30
C GLU A 397 1.84 20.22 21.98
N GLN A 398 2.60 20.20 20.91
CA GLN A 398 2.15 19.90 19.55
C GLN A 398 2.83 18.68 18.94
N ILE A 399 3.79 18.03 19.61
CA ILE A 399 4.53 16.88 19.04
C ILE A 399 4.41 15.67 19.95
N ALA A 400 3.85 14.62 19.40
CA ALA A 400 3.73 13.32 20.06
C ALA A 400 4.68 12.29 19.45
N GLY A 401 5.37 11.54 20.31
CA GLY A 401 6.09 10.31 19.94
C GLY A 401 5.18 9.10 20.09
N ILE A 402 5.03 8.38 19.01
CA ILE A 402 4.18 7.19 18.94
C ILE A 402 5.06 5.99 18.58
N PRO A 403 5.12 4.95 19.41
CA PRO A 403 5.79 3.70 19.06
C PRO A 403 5.17 3.07 17.81
N PHE A 404 6.01 2.55 16.90
CA PHE A 404 5.52 1.76 15.77
C PHE A 404 4.56 0.65 16.19
N ALA A 405 4.82 0.07 17.36
CA ALA A 405 3.98 -1.00 17.92
C ALA A 405 2.53 -0.58 18.22
N CYS A 406 2.19 0.73 18.16
CA CYS A 406 0.83 1.23 18.34
C CYS A 406 0.05 1.42 17.02
N LEU A 407 0.67 1.16 15.85
CA LEU A 407 0.06 1.34 14.53
C LEU A 407 -0.86 0.18 14.11
#